data_2bc24bdf9a5994d44729d9cfedce7f34
#
_entry.id   2bc24bdf9a5994d44729d9cfedce7f34
#
_cell.length_a   1.000
_cell.length_b   1.000
_cell.length_c   1.000
_cell.angle_alpha   90.00
_cell.angle_beta   90.00
_cell.angle_gamma   90.00
#
_symmetry.space_group_name_H-M   'P 1'
#
loop_
_entity.id
_entity.type
_entity.pdbx_description
1 polymer ?
#
loop_
_entity_poly.entity_id
_entity_poly.type
_entity_poly.pdbx_seq_one_letter_code
_entity_poly.pdbx_strand_id
1 'polypeptide(L)'
;MAFKRHFLVMIWMAFSVLSLSAKREWNADNVPIPFLQDSTQYVSDPDGYVDRALKDSANFYLQKLKLECGVQNVLIIVGRVANQDAFRMAQDVGNKYGIGYKKSRRGLVVVIAVEDHKYFIAPGSGLEGELTDVDCDDIARACIVKNMRDD
;
A
#
# COMPACT_ATOMS: atom_id res chain seq x y z
N MET A 1 -47.81 -23.52 -21.70
CA MET A 1 -47.44 -22.96 -20.38
C MET A 1 -46.07 -23.40 -19.85
N ALA A 2 -45.55 -24.53 -20.25
CA ALA A 2 -44.20 -24.99 -19.86
C ALA A 2 -43.06 -24.14 -20.48
N PHE A 3 -43.23 -23.62 -21.67
CA PHE A 3 -42.23 -22.80 -22.38
C PHE A 3 -41.90 -21.47 -21.67
N LYS A 4 -42.88 -20.80 -21.02
CA LYS A 4 -42.66 -19.55 -20.28
C LYS A 4 -41.88 -19.76 -18.99
N ARG A 5 -42.01 -20.90 -18.33
CA ARG A 5 -41.27 -21.21 -17.08
C ARG A 5 -39.79 -21.46 -17.35
N HIS A 6 -39.44 -22.10 -18.43
CA HIS A 6 -38.04 -22.38 -18.80
C HIS A 6 -37.32 -21.14 -19.30
N PHE A 7 -38.03 -20.22 -19.95
CA PHE A 7 -37.47 -18.95 -20.39
C PHE A 7 -37.14 -18.01 -19.22
N LEU A 8 -38.00 -17.97 -18.21
CA LEU A 8 -37.71 -17.19 -16.95
C LEU A 8 -36.54 -17.76 -16.14
N VAL A 9 -36.39 -19.08 -16.10
CA VAL A 9 -35.26 -19.73 -15.40
C VAL A 9 -33.95 -19.48 -16.14
N MET A 10 -33.96 -19.48 -17.49
CA MET A 10 -32.77 -19.14 -18.27
C MET A 10 -32.33 -17.67 -18.11
N ILE A 11 -33.27 -16.73 -17.97
CA ILE A 11 -32.95 -15.32 -17.69
C ILE A 11 -32.38 -15.16 -16.29
N TRP A 12 -32.86 -15.91 -15.31
CA TRP A 12 -32.33 -15.89 -13.94
C TRP A 12 -30.91 -16.49 -13.85
N MET A 13 -30.61 -17.55 -14.63
CA MET A 13 -29.25 -18.12 -14.71
C MET A 13 -28.26 -17.20 -15.45
N ALA A 14 -28.71 -16.42 -16.41
CA ALA A 14 -27.85 -15.49 -17.14
C ALA A 14 -27.44 -14.26 -16.31
N PHE A 15 -28.20 -13.93 -15.24
CA PHE A 15 -27.90 -12.77 -14.37
C PHE A 15 -26.92 -13.08 -13.25
N SER A 16 -26.58 -14.35 -13.01
CA SER A 16 -25.70 -14.78 -11.93
C SER A 16 -24.21 -14.86 -12.30
N VAL A 17 -23.80 -14.48 -13.52
CA VAL A 17 -22.42 -14.65 -14.01
C VAL A 17 -21.67 -13.32 -14.20
N LEU A 18 -22.29 -12.17 -13.94
CA LEU A 18 -21.59 -10.89 -14.02
C LEU A 18 -21.28 -10.31 -12.61
N SER A 19 -20.71 -11.13 -11.73
CA SER A 19 -19.88 -10.57 -10.68
C SER A 19 -18.53 -10.22 -11.31
N LEU A 20 -18.48 -9.14 -12.08
CA LEU A 20 -17.24 -8.46 -12.36
C LEU A 20 -16.75 -7.95 -11.00
N SER A 21 -15.90 -8.73 -10.33
CA SER A 21 -15.18 -8.28 -9.15
C SER A 21 -14.26 -7.17 -9.63
N ALA A 22 -14.77 -5.93 -9.61
CA ALA A 22 -13.93 -4.77 -9.82
C ALA A 22 -12.83 -4.84 -8.76
N LYS A 23 -11.60 -5.09 -9.21
CA LYS A 23 -10.45 -5.13 -8.31
C LYS A 23 -10.38 -3.79 -7.58
N ARG A 24 -10.28 -3.86 -6.26
CA ARG A 24 -10.28 -2.66 -5.41
C ARG A 24 -9.05 -1.82 -5.72
N GLU A 25 -9.25 -0.54 -5.95
CA GLU A 25 -8.18 0.44 -6.00
C GLU A 25 -8.07 1.18 -4.65
N TRP A 26 -6.86 1.32 -4.18
CA TRP A 26 -6.55 1.98 -2.92
C TRP A 26 -6.09 3.43 -3.12
N ASN A 27 -6.49 4.28 -2.20
CA ASN A 27 -6.06 5.68 -2.10
C ASN A 27 -5.93 6.07 -0.62
N ALA A 28 -5.54 7.31 -0.35
CA ALA A 28 -5.37 7.80 1.01
C ALA A 28 -6.66 7.82 1.86
N ASP A 29 -7.84 7.77 1.23
CA ASP A 29 -9.11 7.83 1.94
C ASP A 29 -9.59 6.45 2.41
N ASN A 30 -9.19 5.38 1.71
CA ASN A 30 -9.70 4.06 1.97
C ASN A 30 -8.65 3.03 2.42
N VAL A 31 -7.34 3.36 2.32
CA VAL A 31 -6.27 2.47 2.80
C VAL A 31 -6.21 2.51 4.33
N PRO A 32 -6.16 1.34 5.01
CA PRO A 32 -5.99 1.31 6.46
C PRO A 32 -4.59 1.76 6.85
N ILE A 33 -4.49 2.59 7.89
CA ILE A 33 -3.21 3.02 8.46
C ILE A 33 -3.07 2.39 9.85
N PRO A 34 -2.28 1.31 9.99
CA PRO A 34 -2.28 0.47 11.18
C PRO A 34 -1.86 1.20 12.46
N PHE A 35 -0.87 2.08 12.41
CA PHE A 35 -0.35 2.76 13.61
C PHE A 35 -1.37 3.73 14.26
N LEU A 36 -2.47 4.06 13.59
CA LEU A 36 -3.55 4.85 14.19
C LEU A 36 -4.36 4.02 15.21
N GLN A 37 -4.34 2.70 15.08
CA GLN A 37 -5.03 1.76 15.98
C GLN A 37 -4.04 1.10 16.94
N ASP A 38 -2.89 0.68 16.44
CA ASP A 38 -1.82 0.05 17.19
C ASP A 38 -0.47 0.68 16.82
N SER A 39 0.10 1.42 17.75
CA SER A 39 1.34 2.18 17.54
C SER A 39 2.59 1.31 17.27
N THR A 40 2.46 0.00 17.35
CA THR A 40 3.53 -0.97 17.03
C THR A 40 3.40 -1.54 15.62
N GLN A 41 2.34 -1.21 14.90
CA GLN A 41 2.05 -1.70 13.56
C GLN A 41 2.30 -0.61 12.51
N TYR A 42 3.13 -0.90 11.53
CA TYR A 42 3.56 0.04 10.49
C TYR A 42 3.25 -0.45 9.07
N VAL A 43 2.92 -1.75 8.92
CA VAL A 43 2.66 -2.37 7.61
C VAL A 43 1.16 -2.44 7.34
N SER A 44 0.72 -1.72 6.31
CA SER A 44 -0.62 -1.80 5.74
C SER A 44 -0.61 -2.77 4.56
N ASP A 45 -1.29 -3.89 4.70
CA ASP A 45 -1.40 -4.93 3.68
C ASP A 45 -2.83 -5.47 3.67
N PRO A 46 -3.80 -4.66 3.21
CA PRO A 46 -5.21 -5.04 3.25
C PRO A 46 -5.58 -6.14 2.27
N ASP A 47 -4.77 -6.35 1.23
CA ASP A 47 -4.99 -7.37 0.21
C ASP A 47 -4.28 -8.70 0.54
N GLY A 48 -3.42 -8.73 1.58
CA GLY A 48 -2.80 -9.95 2.09
C GLY A 48 -1.65 -10.49 1.24
N TYR A 49 -0.83 -9.63 0.67
CA TYR A 49 0.35 -10.02 -0.11
C TYR A 49 1.49 -10.56 0.75
N VAL A 50 1.54 -10.18 2.03
CA VAL A 50 2.64 -10.52 2.93
C VAL A 50 2.15 -11.46 4.01
N ASP A 51 2.84 -12.57 4.21
CA ASP A 51 2.54 -13.48 5.31
C ASP A 51 2.80 -12.84 6.69
N ARG A 52 2.24 -13.46 7.73
CA ARG A 52 2.32 -12.91 9.09
C ARG A 52 3.75 -12.77 9.59
N ALA A 53 4.61 -13.76 9.35
CA ALA A 53 5.97 -13.75 9.86
C ALA A 53 6.82 -12.63 9.23
N LEU A 54 6.66 -12.42 7.92
CA LEU A 54 7.30 -11.31 7.22
C LEU A 54 6.75 -9.96 7.68
N LYS A 55 5.43 -9.86 7.90
CA LYS A 55 4.80 -8.64 8.42
C LYS A 55 5.29 -8.28 9.81
N ASP A 56 5.40 -9.26 10.71
CA ASP A 56 5.93 -9.07 12.07
C ASP A 56 7.41 -8.63 12.02
N SER A 57 8.21 -9.25 11.16
CA SER A 57 9.60 -8.85 10.93
C SER A 57 9.73 -7.42 10.40
N ALA A 58 8.92 -7.05 9.40
CA ALA A 58 8.90 -5.70 8.87
C ALA A 58 8.49 -4.67 9.93
N ASN A 59 7.44 -4.95 10.71
CA ASN A 59 7.01 -4.09 11.82
C ASN A 59 8.12 -3.89 12.85
N PHE A 60 8.89 -4.93 13.18
CA PHE A 60 10.04 -4.83 14.09
C PHE A 60 11.09 -3.83 13.58
N TYR A 61 11.51 -3.93 12.31
CA TYR A 61 12.50 -3.02 11.75
C TYR A 61 11.97 -1.59 11.58
N LEU A 62 10.70 -1.44 11.20
CA LEU A 62 10.06 -0.12 11.06
C LEU A 62 9.88 0.56 12.42
N GLN A 63 9.58 -0.21 13.48
CA GLN A 63 9.56 0.29 14.86
C GLN A 63 10.96 0.73 15.30
N LYS A 64 11.99 -0.06 14.98
CA LYS A 64 13.38 0.28 15.28
C LYS A 64 13.78 1.58 14.57
N LEU A 65 13.43 1.76 13.30
CA LEU A 65 13.66 3.01 12.56
C LEU A 65 13.01 4.21 13.27
N LYS A 66 11.79 4.05 13.79
CA LYS A 66 11.12 5.10 14.56
C LYS A 66 11.83 5.41 15.87
N LEU A 67 12.20 4.39 16.63
CA LEU A 67 12.76 4.57 17.97
C LEU A 67 14.21 5.04 17.95
N GLU A 68 15.03 4.54 17.03
CA GLU A 68 16.46 4.85 16.96
C GLU A 68 16.76 6.08 16.10
N CYS A 69 16.01 6.28 15.02
CA CYS A 69 16.26 7.36 14.07
C CYS A 69 15.22 8.49 14.13
N GLY A 70 14.16 8.35 14.93
CA GLY A 70 13.09 9.35 15.03
C GLY A 70 12.29 9.54 13.75
N VAL A 71 12.18 8.48 12.93
CA VAL A 71 11.45 8.51 11.66
C VAL A 71 10.05 7.92 11.84
N GLN A 72 9.02 8.74 11.69
CA GLN A 72 7.64 8.25 11.62
C GLN A 72 7.40 7.63 10.24
N ASN A 73 6.97 6.38 10.20
CA ASN A 73 6.92 5.65 8.93
C ASN A 73 5.65 4.81 8.76
N VAL A 74 5.35 4.49 7.51
CA VAL A 74 4.34 3.50 7.11
C VAL A 74 4.77 2.84 5.80
N LEU A 75 4.60 1.52 5.74
CA LEU A 75 4.76 0.71 4.54
C LEU A 75 3.38 0.23 4.07
N ILE A 76 3.00 0.59 2.86
CA ILE A 76 1.72 0.23 2.24
C ILE A 76 1.99 -0.75 1.10
N ILE A 77 1.41 -1.93 1.20
CA ILE A 77 1.50 -2.98 0.18
C ILE A 77 0.07 -3.30 -0.26
N VAL A 78 -0.24 -3.02 -1.51
CA VAL A 78 -1.58 -3.16 -2.08
C VAL A 78 -1.52 -3.71 -3.49
N GLY A 79 -2.63 -4.23 -4.00
CA GLY A 79 -2.69 -4.70 -5.38
C GLY A 79 -2.62 -3.55 -6.36
N ARG A 80 -3.53 -2.58 -6.20
CA ARG A 80 -3.67 -1.43 -7.11
C ARG A 80 -3.86 -0.14 -6.35
N VAL A 81 -3.30 0.91 -6.90
CA VAL A 81 -3.53 2.28 -6.43
C VAL A 81 -4.36 3.07 -7.45
N ALA A 82 -5.11 4.04 -6.96
CA ALA A 82 -5.93 4.90 -7.81
C ALA A 82 -5.08 5.55 -8.91
N ASN A 83 -5.56 5.45 -10.14
CA ASN A 83 -4.86 5.95 -11.34
C ASN A 83 -3.46 5.36 -11.58
N GLN A 84 -3.11 4.24 -10.93
CA GLN A 84 -1.76 3.65 -10.98
C GLN A 84 -0.65 4.63 -10.54
N ASP A 85 -0.99 5.58 -9.66
CA ASP A 85 -0.12 6.65 -9.21
C ASP A 85 0.33 6.44 -7.76
N ALA A 86 1.38 5.63 -7.57
CA ALA A 86 1.97 5.34 -6.26
C ALA A 86 2.60 6.59 -5.62
N PHE A 87 3.13 7.52 -6.43
CA PHE A 87 3.65 8.81 -5.97
C PHE A 87 2.54 9.62 -5.31
N ARG A 88 1.42 9.82 -6.03
CA ARG A 88 0.28 10.57 -5.53
C ARG A 88 -0.26 9.97 -4.25
N MET A 89 -0.41 8.65 -4.21
CA MET A 89 -0.87 7.96 -3.01
C MET A 89 0.06 8.19 -1.82
N ALA A 90 1.38 8.10 -2.00
CA ALA A 90 2.34 8.33 -0.91
C ALA A 90 2.27 9.78 -0.38
N GLN A 91 2.17 10.76 -1.28
CA GLN A 91 2.02 12.18 -0.90
C GLN A 91 0.71 12.44 -0.16
N ASP A 92 -0.40 11.93 -0.67
CA ASP A 92 -1.72 12.13 -0.06
C ASP A 92 -1.81 11.46 1.31
N VAL A 93 -1.24 10.26 1.49
CA VAL A 93 -1.15 9.59 2.79
C VAL A 93 -0.28 10.39 3.76
N GLY A 94 0.90 10.81 3.34
CA GLY A 94 1.81 11.61 4.17
C GLY A 94 1.16 12.90 4.66
N ASN A 95 0.48 13.62 3.78
CA ASN A 95 -0.22 14.87 4.08
C ASN A 95 -1.45 14.66 4.96
N LYS A 96 -2.30 13.69 4.61
CA LYS A 96 -3.56 13.44 5.32
C LYS A 96 -3.34 13.00 6.77
N TYR A 97 -2.38 12.12 7.00
CA TYR A 97 -2.11 11.56 8.32
C TYR A 97 -0.96 12.24 9.06
N GLY A 98 -0.37 13.27 8.46
CA GLY A 98 0.68 14.08 9.09
C GLY A 98 1.94 13.26 9.43
N ILE A 99 2.33 12.33 8.52
CA ILE A 99 3.47 11.45 8.76
C ILE A 99 4.76 12.26 8.69
N GLY A 100 5.48 12.33 9.82
CA GLY A 100 6.78 12.98 9.90
C GLY A 100 6.96 14.06 10.95
N TYR A 101 6.09 14.14 11.96
CA TYR A 101 6.16 15.13 13.04
C TYR A 101 6.26 16.60 12.56
N LYS A 102 5.48 17.50 13.14
CA LYS A 102 5.41 18.91 12.72
C LYS A 102 6.74 19.66 12.76
N LYS A 103 7.62 19.33 13.71
CA LYS A 103 8.91 20.01 13.88
C LYS A 103 10.03 19.39 13.07
N SER A 104 10.22 18.07 13.18
CA SER A 104 11.34 17.38 12.55
C SER A 104 11.12 17.09 11.09
N ARG A 105 9.86 16.96 10.64
CA ARG A 105 9.45 16.53 9.30
C ARG A 105 10.12 15.22 8.84
N ARG A 106 10.48 14.37 9.80
CA ARG A 106 11.12 13.07 9.59
C ARG A 106 10.05 12.00 9.40
N GLY A 107 9.47 11.99 8.24
CA GLY A 107 8.46 11.02 7.82
C GLY A 107 8.94 10.16 6.67
N LEU A 108 8.43 8.94 6.57
CA LEU A 108 8.70 8.04 5.45
C LEU A 108 7.42 7.28 5.10
N VAL A 109 6.94 7.47 3.90
CA VAL A 109 5.83 6.69 3.33
C VAL A 109 6.38 5.86 2.18
N VAL A 110 6.18 4.54 2.25
CA VAL A 110 6.54 3.63 1.17
C VAL A 110 5.26 2.99 0.65
N VAL A 111 5.04 3.07 -0.66
CA VAL A 111 3.91 2.45 -1.35
C VAL A 111 4.42 1.45 -2.36
N ILE A 112 3.88 0.22 -2.31
CA ILE A 112 4.14 -0.85 -3.27
C ILE A 112 2.78 -1.31 -3.80
N ALA A 113 2.53 -1.08 -5.09
CA ALA A 113 1.35 -1.52 -5.81
C ALA A 113 1.71 -2.72 -6.69
N VAL A 114 1.49 -3.91 -6.15
CA VAL A 114 1.99 -5.18 -6.70
C VAL A 114 1.46 -5.44 -8.11
N GLU A 115 0.14 -5.34 -8.31
CA GLU A 115 -0.49 -5.61 -9.60
C GLU A 115 -0.25 -4.50 -10.64
N ASP A 116 -0.02 -3.28 -10.19
CA ASP A 116 0.31 -2.15 -11.08
C ASP A 116 1.79 -2.13 -11.46
N HIS A 117 2.63 -2.94 -10.79
CA HIS A 117 4.10 -2.89 -10.90
C HIS A 117 4.65 -1.48 -10.66
N LYS A 118 4.08 -0.80 -9.66
CA LYS A 118 4.45 0.57 -9.26
C LYS A 118 4.87 0.60 -7.79
N TYR A 119 5.80 1.47 -7.50
CA TYR A 119 6.21 1.76 -6.14
C TYR A 119 6.59 3.23 -6.00
N PHE A 120 6.60 3.73 -4.78
CA PHE A 120 7.19 5.01 -4.44
C PHE A 120 7.70 5.01 -3.00
N ILE A 121 8.89 5.60 -2.80
CA ILE A 121 9.49 5.86 -1.50
C ILE A 121 9.47 7.37 -1.31
N ALA A 122 8.71 7.86 -0.33
CA ALA A 122 8.49 9.27 -0.08
C ALA A 122 9.10 9.68 1.27
N PRO A 123 10.37 10.12 1.30
CA PRO A 123 10.95 10.73 2.48
C PRO A 123 10.36 12.13 2.69
N GLY A 124 10.10 12.48 3.95
CA GLY A 124 9.74 13.84 4.34
C GLY A 124 10.95 14.78 4.26
N SER A 125 10.68 16.08 4.23
CA SER A 125 11.74 17.10 4.06
C SER A 125 12.82 17.06 5.16
N GLY A 126 12.52 16.53 6.34
CA GLY A 126 13.49 16.32 7.40
C GLY A 126 14.44 15.13 7.21
N LEU A 127 14.23 14.33 6.15
CA LEU A 127 15.09 13.18 5.81
C LEU A 127 15.90 13.40 4.53
N GLU A 128 15.65 14.45 3.75
CA GLU A 128 16.26 14.64 2.42
C GLU A 128 17.80 14.67 2.45
N GLY A 129 18.40 15.07 3.58
CA GLY A 129 19.85 15.04 3.76
C GLY A 129 20.45 13.69 4.16
N GLU A 130 19.62 12.75 4.62
CA GLU A 130 20.05 11.43 5.10
C GLU A 130 19.54 10.29 4.19
N LEU A 131 18.43 10.51 3.52
CA LEU A 131 17.81 9.60 2.58
C LEU A 131 17.51 10.38 1.31
N THR A 132 18.48 10.40 0.41
CA THR A 132 18.40 11.14 -0.86
C THR A 132 17.57 10.39 -1.91
N ASP A 133 17.20 11.05 -3.00
CA ASP A 133 16.51 10.40 -4.11
C ASP A 133 17.33 9.24 -4.69
N VAL A 134 18.68 9.38 -4.70
CA VAL A 134 19.57 8.31 -5.15
C VAL A 134 19.51 7.10 -4.21
N ASP A 135 19.52 7.34 -2.89
CA ASP A 135 19.38 6.26 -1.91
C ASP A 135 18.03 5.55 -2.03
N CYS A 136 16.94 6.31 -2.25
CA CYS A 136 15.61 5.75 -2.48
C CYS A 136 15.58 4.86 -3.74
N ASP A 137 16.22 5.29 -4.82
CA ASP A 137 16.30 4.53 -6.06
C ASP A 137 17.14 3.25 -5.89
N ASP A 138 18.27 3.33 -5.19
CA ASP A 138 19.12 2.18 -4.89
C ASP A 138 18.40 1.16 -4.00
N ILE A 139 17.70 1.59 -2.96
CA ILE A 139 16.87 0.73 -2.12
C ILE A 139 15.76 0.08 -2.94
N ALA A 140 15.08 0.84 -3.78
CA ALA A 140 14.01 0.33 -4.61
C ALA A 140 14.52 -0.75 -5.59
N ARG A 141 15.63 -0.50 -6.26
CA ARG A 141 16.26 -1.48 -7.18
C ARG A 141 16.69 -2.76 -6.47
N ALA A 142 17.28 -2.63 -5.30
CA ALA A 142 17.80 -3.77 -4.55
C ALA A 142 16.68 -4.63 -3.93
N CYS A 143 15.61 -3.99 -3.42
CA CYS A 143 14.61 -4.65 -2.57
C CYS A 143 13.24 -4.81 -3.25
N ILE A 144 12.85 -3.91 -4.14
CA ILE A 144 11.51 -3.89 -4.72
C ILE A 144 11.53 -4.39 -6.17
N VAL A 145 12.28 -3.70 -7.04
CA VAL A 145 12.25 -3.94 -8.50
C VAL A 145 12.71 -5.36 -8.85
N LYS A 146 13.73 -5.87 -8.17
CA LYS A 146 14.24 -7.23 -8.38
C LYS A 146 13.13 -8.27 -8.14
N ASN A 147 12.39 -8.11 -7.06
CA ASN A 147 11.35 -9.07 -6.66
C ASN A 147 10.02 -8.89 -7.44
N MET A 148 9.80 -7.73 -8.08
CA MET A 148 8.62 -7.48 -8.93
C MET A 148 8.80 -7.97 -10.38
N ARG A 149 10.01 -8.36 -10.79
CA ARG A 149 10.30 -8.85 -12.16
C ARG A 149 10.24 -10.36 -12.31
N ASP A 150 10.23 -11.08 -11.20
CA ASP A 150 10.35 -12.55 -11.19
C ASP A 150 8.96 -13.25 -11.20
N ASP A 151 7.87 -12.50 -11.46
CA ASP A 151 6.49 -13.02 -11.61
C ASP A 151 6.05 -13.14 -13.08
#